data_079419b37e5e659987af68f73acca2c8
#
_entry.id   079419b37e5e659987af68f73acca2c8
#
_cell.length_a   1.000
_cell.length_b   1.000
_cell.length_c   1.000
_cell.angle_alpha   90.00
_cell.angle_beta   90.00
_cell.angle_gamma   90.00
#
_symmetry.space_group_name_H-M   'P 1'
#
loop_
_entity.id
_entity.type
_entity.pdbx_description
1 polymer ?
#
loop_
_entity_poly.entity_id
_entity_poly.type
_entity_poly.pdbx_seq_one_letter_code
_entity_poly.pdbx_strand_id
1 'polypeptide(L)'
;MKAPKKAKKSKGLTAEERAAMKEHLQDLKSGKTEGEEAVLAKIAAMKGSDRTMAERIHAIVKANAPGLEPKTWYGMPAYAKDDKVVCFFQSAAKFKARYATFGFNDKANLDEGNVWPTAFALKALTPTDERLIAAIVKKAAS
;
A
#
# COMPACT_ATOMS: atom_id res chain seq x y z
N MET A 1 9.17 29.86 15.42
CA MET A 1 9.28 29.71 15.15
C MET A 1 9.34 29.50 14.62
N LYS A 2 9.29 29.51 14.48
CA LYS A 2 9.40 29.35 13.97
C LYS A 2 9.39 28.77 13.37
N ALA A 3 9.48 28.84 13.22
CA ALA A 3 9.49 28.25 12.66
C ALA A 3 9.52 27.60 12.04
N PRO A 4 9.38 27.73 12.06
CA PRO A 4 9.52 27.03 11.46
C PRO A 4 9.69 26.50 10.73
N LYS A 5 9.62 26.67 10.83
CA LYS A 5 9.85 26.41 10.35
C LYS A 5 9.92 25.74 9.61
N LYS A 6 9.88 25.92 9.58
CA LYS A 6 9.93 25.65 9.01
C LYS A 6 9.94 24.96 8.27
N ALA A 7 9.70 24.91 8.12
CA ALA A 7 9.71 24.56 7.59
C ALA A 7 9.97 24.09 6.85
N LYS A 8 9.93 24.06 6.79
CA LYS A 8 10.33 23.97 6.19
C LYS A 8 10.64 23.28 5.73
N LYS A 9 10.55 23.31 5.72
CA LYS A 9 10.95 22.91 5.24
C LYS A 9 10.92 21.97 4.93
N SER A 10 10.57 21.70 5.19
CA SER A 10 10.51 20.88 4.73
C SER A 10 10.59 20.50 3.51
N LYS A 11 11.13 20.50 3.17
CA LYS A 11 11.39 20.37 1.99
C LYS A 11 10.86 19.28 1.33
N GLY A 12 9.99 19.27 0.49
CA GLY A 12 9.49 18.20 -0.30
C GLY A 12 8.39 17.34 0.30
N LEU A 13 8.18 17.37 1.57
CA LEU A 13 7.13 16.55 2.18
C LEU A 13 5.82 17.31 2.25
N THR A 14 4.78 16.71 1.68
CA THR A 14 3.45 17.25 1.80
C THR A 14 2.88 16.92 3.18
N ALA A 15 1.75 17.55 3.50
CA ALA A 15 1.06 17.21 4.74
C ALA A 15 0.64 15.75 4.76
N GLU A 16 0.23 15.24 3.60
CA GLU A 16 -0.18 13.85 3.48
C GLU A 16 0.99 12.90 3.69
N GLU A 17 2.15 13.26 3.17
CA GLU A 17 3.35 12.44 3.34
C GLU A 17 3.82 12.44 4.78
N ARG A 18 3.73 13.59 5.44
CA ARG A 18 4.09 13.66 6.86
C ARG A 18 3.15 12.85 7.71
N ALA A 19 1.85 12.85 7.37
CA ALA A 19 0.88 12.06 8.12
C ALA A 19 1.18 10.56 7.94
N ALA A 20 1.54 10.14 6.73
CA ALA A 20 1.89 8.76 6.48
C ALA A 20 3.13 8.35 7.25
N MET A 21 4.13 9.24 7.29
CA MET A 21 5.35 8.98 8.04
C MET A 21 5.06 8.84 9.52
N LYS A 22 4.18 9.70 10.03
CA LYS A 22 3.80 9.66 11.43
C LYS A 22 3.12 8.33 11.77
N GLU A 23 2.24 7.88 10.89
CA GLU A 23 1.57 6.60 11.10
C GLU A 23 2.58 5.45 11.10
N HIS A 24 3.55 5.51 10.22
CA HIS A 24 4.60 4.49 10.17
C HIS A 24 5.37 4.44 11.48
N LEU A 25 5.76 5.60 11.99
CA LEU A 25 6.46 5.68 13.25
C LEU A 25 5.61 5.14 14.40
N GLN A 26 4.33 5.41 14.35
CA GLN A 26 3.41 4.93 15.36
C GLN A 26 3.29 3.42 15.33
N ASP A 27 3.23 2.84 14.12
CA ASP A 27 3.20 1.39 13.96
C ASP A 27 4.45 0.75 14.56
N LEU A 28 5.61 1.35 14.28
CA LEU A 28 6.87 0.84 14.83
C LEU A 28 6.89 0.93 16.34
N LYS A 29 6.37 2.02 16.86
CA LYS A 29 6.39 2.27 18.29
C LYS A 29 5.48 1.34 19.06
N SER A 30 4.35 0.99 18.49
CA SER A 30 3.40 0.10 19.17
C SER A 30 3.96 -1.31 19.31
N GLY A 31 5.04 -1.59 18.63
CA GLY A 31 5.69 -2.87 18.76
C GLY A 31 5.13 -3.93 17.89
N LYS A 32 4.12 -3.59 17.12
CA LYS A 32 3.59 -4.55 16.22
C LYS A 32 2.45 -4.00 15.46
N THR A 33 2.20 -4.61 14.37
CA THR A 33 1.15 -4.17 13.49
C THR A 33 -0.11 -4.94 13.68
N GLU A 34 -0.15 -5.94 14.47
CA GLU A 34 -1.27 -6.83 14.61
C GLU A 34 -1.67 -7.49 13.30
N GLY A 35 -0.82 -7.41 12.31
CA GLY A 35 -1.04 -8.12 11.07
C GLY A 35 -2.33 -7.74 10.37
N GLU A 36 -3.14 -8.75 10.07
CA GLU A 36 -4.33 -8.54 9.26
C GLU A 36 -5.34 -7.62 9.92
N GLU A 37 -5.44 -7.65 11.24
CA GLU A 37 -6.38 -6.77 11.94
C GLU A 37 -6.07 -5.31 11.68
N ALA A 38 -4.79 -4.95 11.72
CA ALA A 38 -4.38 -3.58 11.49
C ALA A 38 -4.69 -3.16 10.06
N VAL A 39 -4.45 -4.06 9.10
CA VAL A 39 -4.75 -3.79 7.70
C VAL A 39 -6.25 -3.56 7.51
N LEU A 40 -7.08 -4.43 8.09
CA LEU A 40 -8.52 -4.31 7.96
C LEU A 40 -9.03 -3.01 8.56
N ALA A 41 -8.41 -2.56 9.67
CA ALA A 41 -8.79 -1.30 10.27
C ALA A 41 -8.47 -0.12 9.35
N LYS A 42 -7.33 -0.16 8.68
CA LYS A 42 -6.99 0.90 7.73
C LYS A 42 -7.94 0.93 6.55
N ILE A 43 -8.30 -0.25 6.06
CA ILE A 43 -9.25 -0.34 4.96
C ILE A 43 -10.62 0.18 5.37
N ALA A 44 -11.07 -0.19 6.58
CA ALA A 44 -12.36 0.26 7.07
C ALA A 44 -12.43 1.77 7.23
N ALA A 45 -11.30 2.42 7.44
CA ALA A 45 -11.24 3.87 7.57
C ALA A 45 -11.29 4.59 6.23
N MET A 46 -11.07 3.87 5.13
CA MET A 46 -11.16 4.47 3.80
C MET A 46 -12.63 4.67 3.42
N LYS A 47 -12.85 5.46 2.37
CA LYS A 47 -14.21 5.76 1.91
C LYS A 47 -14.32 5.58 0.41
N GLY A 48 -15.55 5.34 -0.04
CA GLY A 48 -15.85 5.30 -1.46
C GLY A 48 -15.06 4.25 -2.20
N SER A 49 -14.59 4.60 -3.39
CA SER A 49 -13.91 3.64 -4.25
C SER A 49 -12.58 3.18 -3.68
N ASP A 50 -11.89 4.02 -2.90
CA ASP A 50 -10.67 3.58 -2.24
C ASP A 50 -10.93 2.37 -1.36
N ARG A 51 -11.98 2.45 -0.56
CA ARG A 51 -12.31 1.36 0.34
C ARG A 51 -12.69 0.10 -0.44
N THR A 52 -13.55 0.25 -1.44
CA THR A 52 -13.99 -0.89 -2.24
C THR A 52 -12.81 -1.58 -2.91
N MET A 53 -11.91 -0.79 -3.50
CA MET A 53 -10.75 -1.36 -4.16
C MET A 53 -9.80 -2.01 -3.17
N ALA A 54 -9.58 -1.37 -2.02
CA ALA A 54 -8.70 -1.94 -1.01
C ALA A 54 -9.22 -3.28 -0.50
N GLU A 55 -10.55 -3.38 -0.32
CA GLU A 55 -11.15 -4.63 0.10
C GLU A 55 -10.94 -5.73 -0.93
N ARG A 56 -11.11 -5.39 -2.21
CA ARG A 56 -10.90 -6.36 -3.28
C ARG A 56 -9.43 -6.78 -3.37
N ILE A 57 -8.52 -5.82 -3.28
CA ILE A 57 -7.08 -6.11 -3.30
C ILE A 57 -6.72 -7.06 -2.16
N HIS A 58 -7.26 -6.79 -0.97
CA HIS A 58 -6.97 -7.65 0.17
C HIS A 58 -7.42 -9.10 -0.09
N ALA A 59 -8.63 -9.24 -0.61
CA ALA A 59 -9.14 -10.56 -0.92
C ALA A 59 -8.31 -11.26 -2.01
N ILE A 60 -7.90 -10.51 -3.01
CA ILE A 60 -7.10 -11.05 -4.10
C ILE A 60 -5.74 -11.54 -3.60
N VAL A 61 -5.09 -10.74 -2.78
CA VAL A 61 -3.78 -11.12 -2.23
C VAL A 61 -3.92 -12.38 -1.38
N LYS A 62 -4.94 -12.43 -0.53
CA LYS A 62 -5.12 -13.59 0.34
C LYS A 62 -5.40 -14.85 -0.46
N ALA A 63 -6.13 -14.74 -1.55
CA ALA A 63 -6.46 -15.90 -2.37
C ALA A 63 -5.29 -16.36 -3.24
N ASN A 64 -4.48 -15.43 -3.72
CA ASN A 64 -3.47 -15.74 -4.73
C ASN A 64 -2.05 -15.77 -4.18
N ALA A 65 -1.81 -15.21 -3.03
CA ALA A 65 -0.50 -15.22 -2.40
C ALA A 65 -0.66 -15.35 -0.89
N PRO A 66 -1.20 -16.49 -0.44
CA PRO A 66 -1.49 -16.64 1.00
C PRO A 66 -0.25 -16.64 1.88
N GLY A 67 0.93 -16.79 1.30
CA GLY A 67 2.16 -16.72 2.07
C GLY A 67 2.60 -15.31 2.41
N LEU A 68 1.98 -14.29 1.81
CA LEU A 68 2.28 -12.92 2.18
C LEU A 68 1.55 -12.54 3.46
N GLU A 69 2.24 -11.83 4.33
CA GLU A 69 1.69 -11.42 5.60
C GLU A 69 1.17 -9.99 5.54
N PRO A 70 -0.12 -9.77 5.85
CA PRO A 70 -0.64 -8.40 5.87
C PRO A 70 0.02 -7.61 6.98
N LYS A 71 0.32 -6.36 6.70
CA LYS A 71 0.83 -5.44 7.72
C LYS A 71 0.58 -4.02 7.25
N THR A 72 0.61 -3.06 8.18
CA THR A 72 0.53 -1.66 7.79
C THR A 72 1.93 -1.15 7.50
N TRP A 73 2.01 -0.25 6.53
CA TRP A 73 3.27 0.33 6.09
C TRP A 73 3.01 1.78 5.68
N TYR A 74 3.53 2.73 6.45
CA TYR A 74 3.21 4.15 6.26
C TYR A 74 1.70 4.39 6.24
N GLY A 75 0.98 3.64 7.08
CA GLY A 75 -0.47 3.76 7.15
C GLY A 75 -1.23 3.10 6.01
N MET A 76 -0.55 2.37 5.14
CA MET A 76 -1.17 1.70 4.01
C MET A 76 -1.27 0.20 4.23
N PRO A 77 -2.30 -0.44 3.67
CA PRO A 77 -2.30 -1.90 3.62
C PRO A 77 -1.12 -2.39 2.80
N ALA A 78 -0.36 -3.31 3.36
CA ALA A 78 0.80 -3.87 2.70
C ALA A 78 0.87 -5.37 2.96
N TYR A 79 1.63 -6.06 2.12
CA TYR A 79 1.72 -7.50 2.19
C TYR A 79 3.19 -7.88 2.05
N ALA A 80 3.70 -8.60 3.05
CA ALA A 80 5.13 -8.77 3.21
C ALA A 80 5.55 -10.24 3.19
N LYS A 81 6.79 -10.45 2.83
CA LYS A 81 7.44 -11.76 2.89
C LYS A 81 8.74 -11.57 3.63
N ASP A 82 8.94 -12.36 4.69
CA ASP A 82 10.15 -12.25 5.52
C ASP A 82 10.37 -10.82 5.97
N ASP A 83 9.29 -10.18 6.42
CA ASP A 83 9.33 -8.81 6.95
C ASP A 83 9.60 -7.74 5.92
N LYS A 84 9.64 -8.09 4.65
CA LYS A 84 9.87 -7.09 3.60
C LYS A 84 8.62 -6.94 2.77
N VAL A 85 8.17 -5.71 2.60
CA VAL A 85 6.95 -5.43 1.85
C VAL A 85 7.14 -5.82 0.38
N VAL A 86 6.21 -6.64 -0.11
CA VAL A 86 6.19 -7.06 -1.51
C VAL A 86 5.28 -6.15 -2.30
N CYS A 87 4.09 -5.87 -1.78
CA CYS A 87 3.15 -4.98 -2.45
C CYS A 87 2.33 -4.21 -1.44
N PHE A 88 1.69 -3.12 -1.91
CA PHE A 88 0.94 -2.24 -1.04
C PHE A 88 -0.15 -1.51 -1.81
N PHE A 89 -1.16 -1.05 -1.08
CA PHE A 89 -2.24 -0.25 -1.66
C PHE A 89 -2.19 1.16 -1.09
N GLN A 90 -2.10 2.15 -1.98
CA GLN A 90 -2.09 3.55 -1.60
C GLN A 90 -3.41 4.19 -2.02
N SER A 91 -4.19 4.67 -1.06
CA SER A 91 -5.47 5.27 -1.38
C SER A 91 -5.28 6.62 -2.06
N ALA A 92 -6.20 6.95 -2.96
CA ALA A 92 -6.13 8.22 -3.66
C ALA A 92 -6.41 9.39 -2.71
N ALA A 93 -7.40 9.24 -1.84
CA ALA A 93 -7.81 10.33 -0.97
C ALA A 93 -6.72 10.70 0.03
N LYS A 94 -6.04 9.73 0.60
CA LYS A 94 -5.03 9.99 1.61
C LYS A 94 -3.90 10.86 1.08
N PHE A 95 -3.54 10.68 -0.17
CA PHE A 95 -2.43 11.40 -0.77
C PHE A 95 -2.89 12.45 -1.78
N LYS A 96 -4.20 12.69 -1.84
CA LYS A 96 -4.80 13.69 -2.73
C LYS A 96 -4.40 13.48 -4.18
N ALA A 97 -4.38 12.22 -4.58
CA ALA A 97 -4.04 11.83 -5.94
C ALA A 97 -5.30 11.59 -6.75
N ARG A 98 -5.16 11.57 -8.07
CA ARG A 98 -6.29 11.33 -8.97
C ARG A 98 -6.76 9.89 -8.96
N TYR A 99 -5.90 8.97 -8.57
CA TYR A 99 -6.20 7.55 -8.58
C TYR A 99 -5.44 6.87 -7.44
N ALA A 100 -5.90 5.69 -7.08
CA ALA A 100 -5.19 4.88 -6.10
C ALA A 100 -4.02 4.19 -6.80
N THR A 101 -3.07 3.71 -6.02
CA THR A 101 -1.90 3.01 -6.57
C THR A 101 -1.77 1.65 -5.91
N PHE A 102 -1.56 0.63 -6.73
CA PHE A 102 -1.14 -0.68 -6.24
C PHE A 102 0.31 -0.84 -6.66
N GLY A 103 1.21 -0.86 -5.69
CA GLY A 103 2.64 -0.82 -5.97
C GLY A 103 3.37 -2.05 -5.46
N PHE A 104 4.54 -2.27 -6.03
CA PHE A 104 5.39 -3.40 -5.68
C PHE A 104 6.79 -2.88 -5.34
N ASN A 105 7.37 -3.46 -4.31
CA ASN A 105 8.72 -3.09 -3.88
C ASN A 105 9.76 -4.06 -4.41
N ASP A 106 10.99 -3.84 -4.02
CA ASP A 106 12.12 -4.61 -4.52
C ASP A 106 11.98 -6.12 -4.32
N LYS A 107 11.27 -6.52 -3.28
CA LYS A 107 11.11 -7.95 -2.95
C LYS A 107 10.17 -8.68 -3.92
N ALA A 108 9.40 -7.94 -4.71
CA ALA A 108 8.47 -8.54 -5.65
C ALA A 108 9.22 -9.17 -6.81
N ASN A 109 8.86 -10.39 -7.15
CA ASN A 109 9.51 -11.11 -8.23
C ASN A 109 8.81 -10.82 -9.55
N LEU A 110 9.02 -9.61 -10.07
CA LEU A 110 8.37 -9.17 -11.31
C LEU A 110 9.34 -8.95 -12.45
N ASP A 111 10.60 -9.25 -12.24
CA ASP A 111 11.65 -9.00 -13.22
C ASP A 111 11.33 -9.60 -14.59
N GLU A 112 11.47 -8.77 -15.60
CA GLU A 112 11.22 -9.21 -16.96
C GLU A 112 12.04 -8.33 -17.90
N GLY A 113 13.09 -8.89 -18.51
CA GLY A 113 13.99 -8.09 -19.30
C GLY A 113 14.73 -7.07 -18.44
N ASN A 114 14.92 -5.88 -18.98
CA ASN A 114 15.60 -4.83 -18.27
C ASN A 114 14.65 -3.74 -17.78
N VAL A 115 13.38 -3.82 -18.15
CA VAL A 115 12.39 -2.83 -17.78
C VAL A 115 11.06 -3.55 -17.52
N TRP A 116 10.46 -3.30 -16.36
CA TRP A 116 9.15 -3.85 -16.03
C TRP A 116 8.42 -2.88 -15.11
N PRO A 117 7.06 -2.88 -15.15
CA PRO A 117 6.31 -1.98 -14.28
C PRO A 117 6.27 -2.48 -12.85
N THR A 118 6.29 -1.54 -11.91
CA THR A 118 6.21 -1.87 -10.48
C THR A 118 5.07 -1.14 -9.77
N ALA A 119 4.29 -0.33 -10.50
CA ALA A 119 3.17 0.37 -9.89
C ALA A 119 2.06 0.51 -10.92
N PHE A 120 0.82 0.41 -10.43
CA PHE A 120 -0.35 0.45 -11.29
C PHE A 120 -1.35 1.44 -10.73
N ALA A 121 -1.87 2.29 -11.61
CA ALA A 121 -2.92 3.25 -11.26
C ALA A 121 -4.26 2.53 -11.25
N LEU A 122 -5.05 2.75 -10.21
CA LEU A 122 -6.34 2.09 -10.09
C LEU A 122 -7.45 3.13 -9.95
N LYS A 123 -8.37 3.14 -10.91
CA LYS A 123 -9.56 3.98 -10.81
C LYS A 123 -10.77 3.16 -10.43
N ALA A 124 -10.81 1.92 -10.84
CA ALA A 124 -11.88 1.00 -10.53
C ALA A 124 -11.36 -0.41 -10.79
N LEU A 125 -12.06 -1.41 -10.29
CA LEU A 125 -11.66 -2.80 -10.51
C LEU A 125 -12.84 -3.58 -11.08
N THR A 126 -12.77 -3.88 -12.38
CA THR A 126 -13.73 -4.77 -13.01
C THR A 126 -13.24 -6.21 -12.80
N PRO A 127 -14.09 -7.21 -13.09
CA PRO A 127 -13.60 -8.59 -13.00
C PRO A 127 -12.35 -8.87 -13.84
N THR A 128 -12.25 -8.25 -15.00
CA THR A 128 -11.05 -8.40 -15.84
C THR A 128 -9.83 -7.79 -15.13
N ASP A 129 -10.01 -6.62 -14.53
CA ASP A 129 -8.94 -5.96 -13.80
C ASP A 129 -8.49 -6.82 -12.62
N GLU A 130 -9.45 -7.43 -11.92
CA GLU A 130 -9.11 -8.26 -10.78
C GLU A 130 -8.30 -9.47 -11.19
N ARG A 131 -8.61 -10.05 -12.34
CA ARG A 131 -7.83 -11.17 -12.85
C ARG A 131 -6.41 -10.76 -13.19
N LEU A 132 -6.25 -9.58 -13.76
CA LEU A 132 -4.93 -9.04 -14.04
C LEU A 132 -4.12 -8.87 -12.76
N ILE A 133 -4.74 -8.25 -11.76
CA ILE A 133 -4.08 -8.03 -10.47
C ILE A 133 -3.71 -9.37 -9.83
N ALA A 134 -4.61 -10.34 -9.89
CA ALA A 134 -4.35 -11.65 -9.30
C ALA A 134 -3.12 -12.32 -9.93
N ALA A 135 -3.00 -12.21 -11.25
CA ALA A 135 -1.85 -12.80 -11.95
C ALA A 135 -0.55 -12.11 -11.55
N ILE A 136 -0.57 -10.79 -11.42
CA ILE A 136 0.60 -10.04 -11.04
C ILE A 136 1.02 -10.37 -9.60
N VAL A 137 0.05 -10.46 -8.70
CA VAL A 137 0.31 -10.78 -7.31
C VAL A 137 0.94 -12.17 -7.19
N LYS A 138 0.40 -13.14 -7.92
CA LYS A 138 0.97 -14.49 -7.92
C LYS A 138 2.42 -14.49 -8.36
N LYS A 139 2.70 -13.78 -9.44
CA LYS A 139 4.06 -13.71 -9.96
C LYS A 139 4.98 -13.03 -8.95
N ALA A 140 4.53 -11.93 -8.38
CA ALA A 140 5.35 -11.15 -7.45
C ALA A 140 5.72 -11.95 -6.20
N ALA A 141 4.83 -12.82 -5.76
CA ALA A 141 5.03 -13.58 -4.54
C ALA A 141 5.76 -14.90 -4.75
N SER A 142 5.98 -15.29 -5.99
CA SER A 142 6.60 -16.59 -6.29
C SER A 142 8.08 -16.65 -5.96
#